data_227cf1f1990a8300527b56e9aead8049
#
_entry.id   227cf1f1990a8300527b56e9aead8049
#
_cell.length_a   1.000
_cell.length_b   1.000
_cell.length_c   1.000
_cell.angle_alpha   90.00
_cell.angle_beta   90.00
_cell.angle_gamma   90.00
#
_symmetry.space_group_name_H-M   'P 1'
#
loop_
_entity.id
_entity.type
_entity.pdbx_description
1 polymer ?
#
loop_
_entity_poly.entity_id
_entity_poly.type
_entity_poly.pdbx_seq_one_letter_code
_entity_poly.pdbx_strand_id
1 'polypeptide(L)'
;MDYARESLRLHGEWKGKIEVVATVPVTNKEELSLAYTPGVAQPCLEIQKDISKSYELTRRHNLCAVITDGTAVLGLGDIGPEAGMPVMEGKCALFKAFGNVDAFPLCIKSKDVDEFVNAVYLISGSFGGVNLEDISAPRCFEIERKLKEKCDIPIFHDDQHGTAVITLAGLLNALKVVGKKKEDVKIVTSGAGAAAVAIVKLLLSAGFRNIIMTDRTGAIYAGREKLNWIKEEMAQVTNLNKETGKLADVIRGADVFIGVSAPGTLTTDMVKTMAPDAIIFACANPTPEIFPDDAKAGGAAVIATGRSDYPNQINNVLAFPGIFRGAFDVRASDINEEMKMAAAQALADLVSDDELSADYIIPAAFDKRVGPAVAQAVAEAARKSGVARI
;
A
#
# COMPACT_ATOMS: atom_id res chain seq x y z
N MET A 1 21.47 8.97 16.04
CA MET A 1 20.51 8.51 17.10
C MET A 1 20.26 7.03 16.91
N ASP A 2 20.30 6.23 17.96
CA ASP A 2 19.89 4.83 17.91
C ASP A 2 18.35 4.75 17.97
N TYR A 3 17.73 4.73 16.79
CA TYR A 3 16.26 4.72 16.66
C TYR A 3 15.61 3.48 17.27
N ALA A 4 16.28 2.32 17.25
CA ALA A 4 15.70 1.09 17.80
C ALA A 4 15.58 1.18 19.34
N ARG A 5 16.66 1.58 20.00
CA ARG A 5 16.67 1.76 21.46
C ARG A 5 15.73 2.87 21.92
N GLU A 6 15.73 4.00 21.21
CA GLU A 6 14.89 5.13 21.57
C GLU A 6 13.40 4.84 21.33
N SER A 7 13.06 4.14 20.23
CA SER A 7 11.69 3.69 19.97
C SER A 7 11.17 2.77 21.08
N LEU A 8 11.98 1.80 21.51
CA LEU A 8 11.58 0.89 22.60
C LEU A 8 11.32 1.67 23.91
N ARG A 9 12.18 2.64 24.25
CA ARG A 9 12.00 3.50 25.42
C ARG A 9 10.68 4.29 25.34
N LEU A 10 10.45 4.96 24.20
CA LEU A 10 9.26 5.78 23.96
C LEU A 10 7.97 4.95 23.97
N HIS A 11 7.96 3.74 23.38
CA HIS A 11 6.78 2.87 23.44
C HIS A 11 6.43 2.48 24.89
N GLY A 12 7.43 2.31 25.75
CA GLY A 12 7.21 2.08 27.19
C GLY A 12 6.59 3.30 27.91
N GLU A 13 6.95 4.52 27.47
CA GLU A 13 6.42 5.77 28.05
C GLU A 13 5.02 6.09 27.50
N TRP A 14 4.81 5.95 26.19
CA TRP A 14 3.52 6.22 25.52
C TRP A 14 2.43 5.23 25.95
N LYS A 15 2.78 3.98 26.23
CA LYS A 15 1.82 2.89 26.56
C LYS A 15 0.75 2.69 25.48
N GLY A 16 1.12 2.90 24.21
CA GLY A 16 0.26 2.92 23.04
C GLY A 16 0.34 4.25 22.29
N LYS A 17 -0.01 4.24 21.01
CA LYS A 17 0.06 5.41 20.12
C LYS A 17 -1.30 6.00 19.81
N ILE A 18 -2.37 5.34 20.26
CA ILE A 18 -3.75 5.77 20.04
C ILE A 18 -4.50 5.79 21.36
N GLU A 19 -5.53 6.61 21.42
CA GLU A 19 -6.54 6.58 22.46
C GLU A 19 -7.93 6.73 21.85
N VAL A 20 -8.96 6.29 22.56
CA VAL A 20 -10.36 6.48 22.17
C VAL A 20 -10.95 7.58 23.04
N VAL A 21 -11.38 8.68 22.42
CA VAL A 21 -11.94 9.84 23.10
C VAL A 21 -13.40 10.05 22.73
N ALA A 22 -14.22 10.42 23.70
CA ALA A 22 -15.58 10.86 23.43
C ALA A 22 -15.56 12.24 22.74
N THR A 23 -16.34 12.38 21.67
CA THR A 23 -16.46 13.63 20.89
C THR A 23 -17.66 14.49 21.34
N VAL A 24 -18.45 13.99 22.28
CA VAL A 24 -19.62 14.67 22.85
C VAL A 24 -19.47 14.81 24.36
N PRO A 25 -19.98 15.89 24.99
CA PRO A 25 -19.95 16.02 26.43
C PRO A 25 -20.97 15.07 27.09
N VAL A 26 -20.60 14.54 28.26
CA VAL A 26 -21.51 13.79 29.17
C VAL A 26 -21.23 14.28 30.60
N THR A 27 -21.60 15.52 30.91
CA THR A 27 -21.27 16.18 32.14
C THR A 27 -22.50 16.45 33.03
N ASN A 28 -23.70 16.31 32.47
CA ASN A 28 -24.95 16.55 33.18
C ASN A 28 -26.05 15.58 32.68
N LYS A 29 -27.20 15.60 33.37
CA LYS A 29 -28.32 14.68 33.08
C LYS A 29 -28.91 14.86 31.73
N GLU A 30 -28.98 16.06 31.18
CA GLU A 30 -29.53 16.36 29.88
C GLU A 30 -28.60 15.80 28.78
N GLU A 31 -27.33 16.09 28.81
CA GLU A 31 -26.32 15.55 27.91
C GLU A 31 -26.28 14.02 27.92
N LEU A 32 -26.34 13.42 29.12
CA LEU A 32 -26.45 11.97 29.27
C LEU A 32 -27.70 11.41 28.58
N SER A 33 -28.83 12.08 28.74
CA SER A 33 -30.12 11.66 28.16
C SER A 33 -30.13 11.77 26.64
N LEU A 34 -29.41 12.73 26.07
CA LEU A 34 -29.22 12.88 24.63
C LEU A 34 -28.20 11.88 24.06
N ALA A 35 -27.07 11.72 24.73
CA ALA A 35 -25.98 10.86 24.26
C ALA A 35 -26.27 9.36 24.45
N TYR A 36 -27.11 9.00 25.42
CA TYR A 36 -27.43 7.62 25.77
C TYR A 36 -28.94 7.45 26.00
N THR A 37 -29.38 7.01 27.16
CA THR A 37 -30.79 6.70 27.44
C THR A 37 -31.52 7.91 28.00
N PRO A 38 -32.71 8.32 27.44
CA PRO A 38 -33.54 7.62 26.45
C PRO A 38 -33.30 8.05 24.98
N GLY A 39 -32.60 9.16 24.73
CA GLY A 39 -32.50 9.80 23.42
C GLY A 39 -31.93 8.91 22.31
N VAL A 40 -30.94 8.06 22.65
CA VAL A 40 -30.25 7.17 21.68
C VAL A 40 -31.17 6.17 20.99
N ALA A 41 -32.36 5.92 21.52
CA ALA A 41 -33.33 5.03 20.88
C ALA A 41 -33.75 5.53 19.48
N GLN A 42 -33.87 6.85 19.30
CA GLN A 42 -34.32 7.42 18.02
C GLN A 42 -33.30 7.20 16.89
N PRO A 43 -31.99 7.53 17.01
CA PRO A 43 -31.01 7.16 15.98
C PRO A 43 -30.98 5.65 15.69
N CYS A 44 -31.14 4.78 16.70
CA CYS A 44 -31.21 3.32 16.47
C CYS A 44 -32.38 2.94 15.57
N LEU A 45 -33.57 3.51 15.80
CA LEU A 45 -34.75 3.26 14.98
C LEU A 45 -34.61 3.79 13.55
N GLU A 46 -33.91 4.92 13.39
CA GLU A 46 -33.65 5.46 12.05
C GLU A 46 -32.68 4.56 11.26
N ILE A 47 -31.61 4.05 11.90
CA ILE A 47 -30.67 3.11 11.28
C ILE A 47 -31.37 1.75 11.00
N GLN A 48 -32.26 1.30 11.86
CA GLN A 48 -33.03 0.07 11.65
C GLN A 48 -33.90 0.14 10.39
N LYS A 49 -34.50 1.32 10.12
CA LYS A 49 -35.31 1.56 8.92
C LYS A 49 -34.44 1.66 7.66
N ASP A 50 -33.29 2.28 7.77
CA ASP A 50 -32.35 2.52 6.67
C ASP A 50 -30.90 2.41 7.20
N ILE A 51 -30.26 1.27 6.88
CA ILE A 51 -28.92 0.98 7.34
C ILE A 51 -27.89 2.00 6.84
N SER A 52 -28.15 2.69 5.74
CA SER A 52 -27.26 3.72 5.21
C SER A 52 -27.08 4.91 6.16
N LYS A 53 -28.06 5.19 7.01
CA LYS A 53 -27.99 6.22 8.06
C LYS A 53 -26.95 5.93 9.13
N SER A 54 -26.44 4.70 9.21
CA SER A 54 -25.29 4.40 10.09
C SER A 54 -24.06 5.24 9.76
N TYR A 55 -23.87 5.62 8.50
CA TYR A 55 -22.81 6.53 8.09
C TYR A 55 -23.04 7.99 8.49
N GLU A 56 -24.29 8.39 8.74
CA GLU A 56 -24.64 9.75 9.13
C GLU A 56 -24.72 9.91 10.66
N LEU A 57 -25.21 8.86 11.33
CA LEU A 57 -25.55 8.90 12.75
C LEU A 57 -24.51 8.22 13.65
N THR A 58 -23.45 7.65 13.08
CA THR A 58 -22.35 7.02 13.85
C THR A 58 -20.99 7.38 13.26
N ARG A 59 -19.92 6.99 13.95
CA ARG A 59 -18.54 7.20 13.48
C ARG A 59 -18.16 6.29 12.30
N ARG A 60 -19.02 5.39 11.88
CA ARG A 60 -18.80 4.46 10.76
C ARG A 60 -18.29 5.17 9.50
N HIS A 61 -18.77 6.38 9.18
CA HIS A 61 -18.37 7.14 8.00
C HIS A 61 -16.85 7.45 7.94
N ASN A 62 -16.18 7.51 9.07
CA ASN A 62 -14.76 7.91 9.15
C ASN A 62 -13.88 6.90 9.89
N LEU A 63 -14.37 5.69 10.17
CA LEU A 63 -13.64 4.69 10.97
C LEU A 63 -13.15 3.56 10.08
N CYS A 64 -11.81 3.37 10.04
CA CYS A 64 -11.13 2.28 9.35
C CYS A 64 -10.67 1.21 10.34
N ALA A 65 -10.90 -0.07 10.04
CA ALA A 65 -10.24 -1.17 10.75
C ALA A 65 -8.87 -1.44 10.14
N VAL A 66 -7.80 -1.43 10.94
CA VAL A 66 -6.45 -1.85 10.53
C VAL A 66 -6.21 -3.26 11.06
N ILE A 67 -6.19 -4.25 10.17
CA ILE A 67 -6.28 -5.66 10.54
C ILE A 67 -5.07 -6.44 10.08
N THR A 68 -4.49 -7.22 10.99
CA THR A 68 -3.35 -8.11 10.73
C THR A 68 -3.54 -9.49 11.38
N ASP A 69 -2.82 -10.49 10.88
CA ASP A 69 -2.55 -11.75 11.58
C ASP A 69 -1.07 -11.87 12.02
N GLY A 70 -0.27 -10.85 11.75
CA GLY A 70 1.12 -10.78 12.16
C GLY A 70 2.07 -11.74 11.44
N THR A 71 1.70 -12.21 10.22
CA THR A 71 2.48 -13.23 9.50
C THR A 71 3.55 -12.67 8.56
N ALA A 72 3.58 -11.35 8.33
CA ALA A 72 4.56 -10.70 7.45
C ALA A 72 4.98 -9.32 7.97
N VAL A 73 5.25 -9.20 9.27
CA VAL A 73 5.52 -7.92 9.92
C VAL A 73 6.90 -7.38 9.54
N LEU A 74 6.94 -6.28 8.78
CA LEU A 74 8.17 -5.61 8.33
C LEU A 74 9.21 -6.62 7.77
N GLY A 75 10.46 -6.51 8.17
CA GLY A 75 11.51 -7.49 7.87
C GLY A 75 11.61 -8.66 8.87
N LEU A 76 10.69 -8.73 9.85
CA LEU A 76 10.73 -9.72 10.94
C LEU A 76 10.01 -11.03 10.57
N GLY A 77 9.11 -10.99 9.58
CA GLY A 77 8.32 -12.15 9.15
C GLY A 77 7.15 -12.47 10.09
N ASP A 78 6.94 -13.75 10.33
CA ASP A 78 5.83 -14.27 11.15
C ASP A 78 6.16 -14.17 12.65
N ILE A 79 5.74 -13.10 13.29
CA ILE A 79 5.93 -12.85 14.72
C ILE A 79 4.65 -12.95 15.53
N GLY A 80 3.53 -13.22 14.87
CA GLY A 80 2.20 -13.34 15.49
C GLY A 80 1.46 -12.01 15.63
N PRO A 81 0.13 -12.11 15.85
CA PRO A 81 -0.74 -10.94 15.79
C PRO A 81 -0.48 -9.93 16.92
N GLU A 82 -0.27 -10.39 18.15
CA GLU A 82 -0.04 -9.50 19.29
C GLU A 82 1.27 -8.71 19.17
N ALA A 83 2.32 -9.35 18.63
CA ALA A 83 3.60 -8.68 18.38
C ALA A 83 3.54 -7.69 17.21
N GLY A 84 2.56 -7.82 16.31
CA GLY A 84 2.27 -6.86 15.25
C GLY A 84 1.56 -5.57 15.72
N MET A 85 0.97 -5.55 16.93
CA MET A 85 0.17 -4.42 17.43
C MET A 85 0.91 -3.07 17.35
N PRO A 86 2.20 -2.94 17.73
CA PRO A 86 2.89 -1.65 17.62
C PRO A 86 2.92 -1.08 16.18
N VAL A 87 2.98 -1.93 15.17
CA VAL A 87 2.91 -1.50 13.76
C VAL A 87 1.50 -1.05 13.42
N MET A 88 0.48 -1.80 13.85
CA MET A 88 -0.94 -1.47 13.60
C MET A 88 -1.35 -0.15 14.25
N GLU A 89 -0.92 0.11 15.48
CA GLU A 89 -1.13 1.42 16.14
C GLU A 89 -0.39 2.55 15.39
N GLY A 90 0.82 2.28 14.92
CA GLY A 90 1.56 3.21 14.07
C GLY A 90 0.78 3.55 12.79
N LYS A 91 0.24 2.54 12.12
CA LYS A 91 -0.62 2.73 10.93
C LYS A 91 -1.85 3.57 11.26
N CYS A 92 -2.52 3.32 12.38
CA CYS A 92 -3.66 4.14 12.83
C CYS A 92 -3.28 5.61 13.05
N ALA A 93 -2.12 5.87 13.67
CA ALA A 93 -1.62 7.23 13.85
C ALA A 93 -1.36 7.94 12.51
N LEU A 94 -0.81 7.22 11.51
CA LEU A 94 -0.59 7.76 10.16
C LEU A 94 -1.91 8.05 9.44
N PHE A 95 -2.91 7.17 9.54
CA PHE A 95 -4.27 7.43 9.03
C PHE A 95 -4.83 8.74 9.55
N LYS A 96 -4.70 8.97 10.86
CA LYS A 96 -5.18 10.20 11.48
C LYS A 96 -4.40 11.43 11.04
N ALA A 97 -3.05 11.34 11.07
CA ALA A 97 -2.18 12.47 10.79
C ALA A 97 -2.25 12.97 9.33
N PHE A 98 -2.33 12.05 8.37
CA PHE A 98 -2.22 12.36 6.95
C PHE A 98 -3.55 12.32 6.18
N GLY A 99 -4.56 11.60 6.68
CA GLY A 99 -5.87 11.46 6.03
C GLY A 99 -7.05 11.97 6.86
N ASN A 100 -6.82 12.36 8.10
CA ASN A 100 -7.89 12.62 9.08
C ASN A 100 -8.93 11.48 9.14
N VAL A 101 -8.47 10.26 8.96
CA VAL A 101 -9.25 9.04 9.10
C VAL A 101 -9.02 8.48 10.50
N ASP A 102 -10.08 8.21 11.23
CA ASP A 102 -10.00 7.48 12.49
C ASP A 102 -9.75 6.00 12.18
N ALA A 103 -8.81 5.38 12.86
CA ALA A 103 -8.48 3.99 12.61
C ALA A 103 -8.31 3.22 13.92
N PHE A 104 -8.71 1.95 13.91
CA PHE A 104 -8.64 1.08 15.06
C PHE A 104 -7.90 -0.22 14.72
N PRO A 105 -6.87 -0.62 15.51
CA PRO A 105 -6.07 -1.80 15.24
C PRO A 105 -6.75 -3.06 15.74
N LEU A 106 -6.76 -4.11 14.90
CA LEU A 106 -7.31 -5.42 15.23
C LEU A 106 -6.34 -6.52 14.82
N CYS A 107 -5.96 -7.35 15.79
CA CYS A 107 -5.05 -8.47 15.57
C CYS A 107 -5.83 -9.79 15.65
N ILE A 108 -5.90 -10.53 14.54
CA ILE A 108 -6.66 -11.78 14.43
C ILE A 108 -5.74 -12.96 14.67
N LYS A 109 -6.07 -13.80 15.66
CA LYS A 109 -5.28 -14.95 16.06
C LYS A 109 -5.68 -16.21 15.26
N SER A 110 -5.62 -16.11 13.93
CA SER A 110 -5.81 -17.25 13.03
C SER A 110 -5.01 -17.08 11.75
N LYS A 111 -4.46 -18.18 11.26
CA LYS A 111 -3.82 -18.29 9.94
C LYS A 111 -4.71 -18.99 8.92
N ASP A 112 -5.87 -19.46 9.33
CA ASP A 112 -6.89 -19.99 8.43
C ASP A 112 -7.57 -18.83 7.68
N VAL A 113 -7.65 -18.95 6.37
CA VAL A 113 -8.20 -17.89 5.51
C VAL A 113 -9.69 -17.67 5.77
N ASP A 114 -10.45 -18.75 5.93
CA ASP A 114 -11.90 -18.65 6.09
C ASP A 114 -12.29 -18.15 7.48
N GLU A 115 -11.56 -18.54 8.52
CA GLU A 115 -11.72 -17.98 9.87
C GLU A 115 -11.41 -16.49 9.89
N PHE A 116 -10.29 -16.09 9.28
CA PHE A 116 -9.90 -14.67 9.18
C PHE A 116 -10.97 -13.86 8.45
N VAL A 117 -11.36 -14.29 7.26
CA VAL A 117 -12.39 -13.64 6.44
C VAL A 117 -13.72 -13.54 7.18
N ASN A 118 -14.13 -14.60 7.86
CA ASN A 118 -15.37 -14.60 8.62
C ASN A 118 -15.32 -13.64 9.82
N ALA A 119 -14.20 -13.60 10.55
CA ALA A 119 -14.02 -12.65 11.66
C ALA A 119 -14.14 -11.19 11.19
N VAL A 120 -13.45 -10.83 10.10
CA VAL A 120 -13.51 -9.48 9.53
C VAL A 120 -14.92 -9.15 9.02
N TYR A 121 -15.56 -10.06 8.30
CA TYR A 121 -16.92 -9.87 7.80
C TYR A 121 -17.92 -9.59 8.94
N LEU A 122 -17.87 -10.35 10.02
CA LEU A 122 -18.81 -10.22 11.15
C LEU A 122 -18.70 -8.86 11.86
N ILE A 123 -17.54 -8.21 11.85
CA ILE A 123 -17.33 -6.90 12.48
C ILE A 123 -17.41 -5.73 11.48
N SER A 124 -17.49 -6.00 10.19
CA SER A 124 -17.40 -4.98 9.13
C SER A 124 -18.47 -3.90 9.22
N GLY A 125 -19.63 -4.22 9.80
CA GLY A 125 -20.72 -3.26 10.03
C GLY A 125 -20.38 -2.07 10.92
N SER A 126 -19.29 -2.15 11.70
CA SER A 126 -18.82 -1.06 12.57
C SER A 126 -17.90 -0.06 11.85
N PHE A 127 -17.44 -0.39 10.64
CA PHE A 127 -16.39 0.35 9.93
C PHE A 127 -16.87 0.89 8.58
N GLY A 128 -16.24 1.96 8.12
CA GLY A 128 -16.41 2.49 6.77
C GLY A 128 -15.48 1.83 5.75
N GLY A 129 -14.43 1.14 6.21
CA GLY A 129 -13.47 0.42 5.39
C GLY A 129 -12.48 -0.40 6.20
N VAL A 130 -11.74 -1.26 5.53
CA VAL A 130 -10.73 -2.15 6.13
C VAL A 130 -9.39 -1.99 5.42
N ASN A 131 -8.36 -1.71 6.19
CA ASN A 131 -6.97 -1.81 5.77
C ASN A 131 -6.38 -3.12 6.29
N LEU A 132 -6.03 -4.02 5.39
CA LEU A 132 -5.26 -5.22 5.70
C LEU A 132 -3.78 -4.87 5.72
N GLU A 133 -3.04 -5.40 6.71
CA GLU A 133 -1.63 -5.07 6.92
C GLU A 133 -0.84 -6.29 7.36
N ASP A 134 0.40 -6.42 6.88
CA ASP A 134 1.38 -7.42 7.35
C ASP A 134 0.86 -8.89 7.27
N ILE A 135 0.09 -9.22 6.24
CA ILE A 135 -0.41 -10.57 5.97
C ILE A 135 0.41 -11.23 4.86
N SER A 136 0.94 -12.41 5.12
CA SER A 136 1.86 -13.09 4.20
C SER A 136 1.20 -13.58 2.91
N ALA A 137 1.93 -13.46 1.79
CA ALA A 137 1.56 -14.09 0.54
C ALA A 137 1.79 -15.63 0.59
N PRO A 138 0.97 -16.46 -0.11
CA PRO A 138 -0.10 -16.05 -1.03
C PRO A 138 -1.47 -15.81 -0.36
N ARG A 139 -1.59 -16.02 0.97
CA ARG A 139 -2.87 -15.91 1.71
C ARG A 139 -3.50 -14.52 1.62
N CYS A 140 -2.67 -13.46 1.66
CA CYS A 140 -3.16 -12.09 1.59
C CYS A 140 -4.02 -11.82 0.34
N PHE A 141 -3.70 -12.41 -0.80
CA PHE A 141 -4.48 -12.27 -2.04
C PHE A 141 -5.86 -12.92 -1.94
N GLU A 142 -5.91 -14.12 -1.33
CA GLU A 142 -7.15 -14.84 -1.15
C GLU A 142 -8.07 -14.16 -0.13
N ILE A 143 -7.49 -13.71 1.00
CA ILE A 143 -8.19 -12.98 2.05
C ILE A 143 -8.83 -11.71 1.48
N GLU A 144 -8.04 -10.88 0.78
CA GLU A 144 -8.53 -9.64 0.19
C GLU A 144 -9.67 -9.90 -0.80
N ARG A 145 -9.50 -10.86 -1.73
CA ARG A 145 -10.52 -11.21 -2.71
C ARG A 145 -11.81 -11.65 -2.04
N LYS A 146 -11.75 -12.60 -1.08
CA LYS A 146 -12.93 -13.09 -0.37
C LYS A 146 -13.62 -11.99 0.44
N LEU A 147 -12.88 -11.07 1.03
CA LEU A 147 -13.47 -9.94 1.75
C LEU A 147 -14.15 -8.93 0.82
N LYS A 148 -13.55 -8.62 -0.33
CA LYS A 148 -14.18 -7.78 -1.35
C LYS A 148 -15.49 -8.37 -1.89
N GLU A 149 -15.56 -9.69 -1.99
CA GLU A 149 -16.80 -10.39 -2.40
C GLU A 149 -17.89 -10.38 -1.32
N LYS A 150 -17.51 -10.39 -0.03
CA LYS A 150 -18.44 -10.49 1.10
C LYS A 150 -18.88 -9.16 1.70
N CYS A 151 -17.98 -8.17 1.71
CA CYS A 151 -18.19 -6.87 2.34
C CYS A 151 -18.67 -5.83 1.31
N ASP A 152 -19.53 -4.93 1.75
CA ASP A 152 -19.99 -3.81 0.94
C ASP A 152 -19.27 -2.49 1.27
N ILE A 153 -18.11 -2.59 1.92
CA ILE A 153 -17.18 -1.50 2.26
C ILE A 153 -15.82 -1.74 1.62
N PRO A 154 -15.03 -0.68 1.34
CA PRO A 154 -13.71 -0.84 0.73
C PRO A 154 -12.78 -1.70 1.59
N ILE A 155 -12.17 -2.68 0.94
CA ILE A 155 -11.12 -3.55 1.46
C ILE A 155 -9.83 -3.23 0.69
N PHE A 156 -8.76 -2.96 1.41
CA PHE A 156 -7.49 -2.55 0.81
C PHE A 156 -6.33 -3.17 1.58
N HIS A 157 -5.38 -3.77 0.89
CA HIS A 157 -4.17 -4.31 1.50
C HIS A 157 -3.00 -3.38 1.18
N ASP A 158 -2.52 -2.64 2.17
CA ASP A 158 -1.55 -1.56 1.92
C ASP A 158 -0.19 -2.05 1.43
N ASP A 159 0.32 -3.17 1.96
CA ASP A 159 1.60 -3.76 1.47
C ASP A 159 1.55 -4.14 -0.01
N GLN A 160 0.37 -4.43 -0.54
CA GLN A 160 0.15 -4.66 -1.96
C GLN A 160 -0.04 -3.34 -2.69
N HIS A 161 -1.12 -2.66 -2.41
CA HIS A 161 -1.66 -1.59 -3.25
C HIS A 161 -1.06 -0.22 -2.94
N GLY A 162 -0.76 0.09 -1.67
CA GLY A 162 -0.06 1.32 -1.31
C GLY A 162 1.34 1.36 -1.94
N THR A 163 2.07 0.25 -1.82
CA THR A 163 3.39 0.11 -2.45
C THR A 163 3.31 0.17 -3.98
N ALA A 164 2.28 -0.42 -4.59
CA ALA A 164 2.09 -0.35 -6.05
C ALA A 164 1.80 1.07 -6.53
N VAL A 165 0.93 1.80 -5.84
CA VAL A 165 0.57 3.19 -6.19
C VAL A 165 1.79 4.10 -6.13
N ILE A 166 2.57 4.05 -5.05
CA ILE A 166 3.73 4.92 -4.89
C ILE A 166 4.85 4.56 -5.88
N THR A 167 5.04 3.27 -6.18
CA THR A 167 6.01 2.81 -7.17
C THR A 167 5.63 3.29 -8.57
N LEU A 168 4.37 3.18 -8.97
CA LEU A 168 3.90 3.70 -10.25
C LEU A 168 4.07 5.21 -10.34
N ALA A 169 3.70 5.96 -9.30
CA ALA A 169 3.85 7.42 -9.27
C ALA A 169 5.31 7.85 -9.48
N GLY A 170 6.24 7.26 -8.73
CA GLY A 170 7.67 7.53 -8.88
C GLY A 170 8.20 7.12 -10.26
N LEU A 171 7.75 5.98 -10.79
CA LEU A 171 8.20 5.48 -12.11
C LEU A 171 7.74 6.39 -13.25
N LEU A 172 6.50 6.91 -13.21
CA LEU A 172 6.02 7.86 -14.22
C LEU A 172 6.93 9.09 -14.32
N ASN A 173 7.35 9.64 -13.19
CA ASN A 173 8.26 10.78 -13.13
C ASN A 173 9.71 10.39 -13.47
N ALA A 174 10.20 9.25 -13.01
CA ALA A 174 11.52 8.76 -13.36
C ALA A 174 11.68 8.59 -14.88
N LEU A 175 10.65 8.09 -15.56
CA LEU A 175 10.64 7.98 -17.02
C LEU A 175 10.73 9.34 -17.73
N LYS A 176 10.04 10.36 -17.21
CA LYS A 176 10.17 11.74 -17.73
C LYS A 176 11.61 12.26 -17.58
N VAL A 177 12.25 12.03 -16.41
CA VAL A 177 13.63 12.46 -16.15
C VAL A 177 14.61 11.87 -17.18
N VAL A 178 14.47 10.58 -17.50
CA VAL A 178 15.38 9.89 -18.44
C VAL A 178 14.89 9.93 -19.90
N GLY A 179 13.74 10.55 -20.18
CA GLY A 179 13.20 10.68 -21.53
C GLY A 179 12.76 9.37 -22.17
N LYS A 180 12.43 8.34 -21.38
CA LYS A 180 11.96 7.03 -21.88
C LYS A 180 10.44 6.94 -21.84
N LYS A 181 9.88 6.14 -22.76
CA LYS A 181 8.45 5.89 -22.86
C LYS A 181 8.08 4.56 -22.21
N LYS A 182 6.93 4.51 -21.55
CA LYS A 182 6.47 3.31 -20.83
C LYS A 182 6.26 2.09 -21.73
N GLU A 183 5.96 2.32 -23.02
CA GLU A 183 5.74 1.26 -24.01
C GLU A 183 7.04 0.55 -24.41
N ASP A 184 8.17 1.24 -24.31
CA ASP A 184 9.46 0.79 -24.84
C ASP A 184 10.37 0.17 -23.76
N VAL A 185 10.08 0.42 -22.47
CA VAL A 185 10.96 0.00 -21.38
C VAL A 185 10.83 -1.47 -21.01
N LYS A 186 11.97 -2.12 -20.77
CA LYS A 186 12.06 -3.43 -20.13
C LYS A 186 12.19 -3.26 -18.62
N ILE A 187 11.26 -3.85 -17.87
CA ILE A 187 11.21 -3.82 -16.41
C ILE A 187 11.56 -5.20 -15.86
N VAL A 188 12.48 -5.25 -14.90
CA VAL A 188 12.77 -6.48 -14.17
C VAL A 188 12.50 -6.27 -12.68
N THR A 189 11.69 -7.16 -12.08
CA THR A 189 11.43 -7.12 -10.64
C THR A 189 12.19 -8.21 -9.91
N SER A 190 12.76 -7.88 -8.75
CA SER A 190 13.29 -8.84 -7.79
C SER A 190 12.30 -8.98 -6.65
N GLY A 191 11.73 -10.18 -6.53
CA GLY A 191 10.64 -10.50 -5.62
C GLY A 191 9.38 -10.95 -6.36
N ALA A 192 8.61 -11.84 -5.73
CA ALA A 192 7.33 -12.33 -6.24
C ALA A 192 6.35 -12.54 -5.08
N GLY A 193 6.43 -11.69 -4.07
CA GLY A 193 5.52 -11.60 -2.92
C GLY A 193 4.38 -10.62 -3.17
N ALA A 194 3.72 -10.23 -2.09
CA ALA A 194 2.54 -9.36 -2.11
C ALA A 194 2.78 -8.05 -2.88
N ALA A 195 3.81 -7.30 -2.52
CA ALA A 195 4.15 -6.03 -3.16
C ALA A 195 4.50 -6.21 -4.64
N ALA A 196 5.38 -7.17 -4.98
CA ALA A 196 5.81 -7.39 -6.37
C ALA A 196 4.64 -7.69 -7.29
N VAL A 197 3.73 -8.58 -6.88
CA VAL A 197 2.54 -8.94 -7.66
C VAL A 197 1.64 -7.72 -7.88
N ALA A 198 1.38 -6.95 -6.83
CA ALA A 198 0.52 -5.77 -6.93
C ALA A 198 1.15 -4.66 -7.79
N ILE A 199 2.45 -4.40 -7.64
CA ILE A 199 3.19 -3.46 -8.48
C ILE A 199 3.05 -3.86 -9.94
N VAL A 200 3.35 -5.11 -10.28
CA VAL A 200 3.32 -5.58 -11.67
C VAL A 200 1.89 -5.52 -12.26
N LYS A 201 0.86 -5.91 -11.49
CA LYS A 201 -0.53 -5.78 -11.93
C LYS A 201 -0.89 -4.32 -12.25
N LEU A 202 -0.54 -3.39 -11.36
CA LEU A 202 -0.82 -1.96 -11.57
C LEU A 202 -0.03 -1.39 -12.76
N LEU A 203 1.24 -1.79 -12.94
CA LEU A 203 2.04 -1.40 -14.10
C LEU A 203 1.43 -1.90 -15.42
N LEU A 204 0.95 -3.16 -15.45
CA LEU A 204 0.26 -3.71 -16.62
C LEU A 204 -1.02 -2.91 -16.92
N SER A 205 -1.81 -2.56 -15.91
CA SER A 205 -2.98 -1.70 -16.03
C SER A 205 -2.63 -0.29 -16.54
N ALA A 206 -1.47 0.23 -16.14
CA ALA A 206 -0.93 1.51 -16.62
C ALA A 206 -0.38 1.47 -18.05
N GLY A 207 -0.32 0.28 -18.68
CA GLY A 207 0.09 0.10 -20.07
C GLY A 207 1.53 -0.33 -20.27
N PHE A 208 2.29 -0.61 -19.23
CA PHE A 208 3.59 -1.27 -19.37
C PHE A 208 3.42 -2.69 -19.90
N ARG A 209 4.33 -3.19 -20.72
CA ARG A 209 4.15 -4.49 -21.39
C ARG A 209 5.31 -5.47 -21.20
N ASN A 210 6.54 -4.99 -21.17
CA ASN A 210 7.74 -5.84 -21.10
C ASN A 210 8.23 -5.93 -19.64
N ILE A 211 7.61 -6.82 -18.87
CA ILE A 211 7.91 -7.01 -17.45
C ILE A 211 8.35 -8.45 -17.20
N ILE A 212 9.46 -8.62 -16.51
CA ILE A 212 9.97 -9.93 -16.07
C ILE A 212 10.02 -9.93 -14.54
N MET A 213 9.28 -10.83 -13.92
CA MET A 213 9.37 -11.06 -12.48
C MET A 213 10.42 -12.12 -12.16
N THR A 214 11.15 -11.96 -11.07
CA THR A 214 12.09 -12.97 -10.58
C THR A 214 11.81 -13.34 -9.14
N ASP A 215 12.09 -14.58 -8.78
CA ASP A 215 12.17 -15.04 -7.40
C ASP A 215 13.53 -15.68 -7.11
N ARG A 216 13.69 -16.33 -5.95
CA ARG A 216 14.96 -16.98 -5.54
C ARG A 216 15.48 -18.00 -6.55
N THR A 217 14.61 -18.61 -7.35
CA THR A 217 14.99 -19.60 -8.35
C THR A 217 15.26 -19.00 -9.73
N GLY A 218 14.88 -17.75 -9.96
CA GLY A 218 15.14 -17.01 -11.22
C GLY A 218 13.87 -16.44 -11.82
N ALA A 219 13.90 -16.20 -13.13
CA ALA A 219 12.80 -15.62 -13.88
C ALA A 219 11.52 -16.46 -13.80
N ILE A 220 10.37 -15.79 -13.68
CA ILE A 220 9.04 -16.40 -13.72
C ILE A 220 8.54 -16.35 -15.16
N TYR A 221 8.10 -17.49 -15.69
CA TYR A 221 7.56 -17.63 -17.05
C TYR A 221 6.55 -18.78 -17.12
N ALA A 222 5.68 -18.75 -18.10
CA ALA A 222 4.66 -19.77 -18.31
C ALA A 222 5.27 -21.14 -18.61
N GLY A 223 4.97 -22.13 -17.77
CA GLY A 223 5.52 -23.47 -17.83
C GLY A 223 6.73 -23.73 -16.94
N ARG A 224 7.18 -22.75 -16.12
CA ARG A 224 8.19 -22.99 -15.09
C ARG A 224 7.61 -23.87 -13.97
N GLU A 225 8.37 -24.88 -13.58
CA GLU A 225 7.96 -25.79 -12.50
C GLU A 225 7.94 -25.11 -11.12
N LYS A 226 7.17 -25.66 -10.19
CA LYS A 226 7.11 -25.29 -8.76
C LYS A 226 6.69 -23.83 -8.53
N LEU A 227 5.84 -23.29 -9.37
CA LEU A 227 5.13 -22.04 -9.09
C LEU A 227 3.94 -22.30 -8.15
N ASN A 228 3.66 -21.34 -7.27
CA ASN A 228 2.36 -21.32 -6.60
C ASN A 228 1.33 -20.64 -7.52
N TRP A 229 0.06 -20.74 -7.17
CA TRP A 229 -1.05 -20.29 -8.03
C TRP A 229 -0.95 -18.83 -8.47
N ILE A 230 -0.51 -17.90 -7.60
CA ILE A 230 -0.37 -16.48 -7.98
C ILE A 230 0.80 -16.26 -8.95
N LYS A 231 1.91 -16.98 -8.78
CA LYS A 231 3.04 -16.91 -9.73
C LYS A 231 2.68 -17.55 -11.07
N GLU A 232 1.85 -18.59 -11.08
CA GLU A 232 1.30 -19.16 -12.32
C GLU A 232 0.43 -18.14 -13.04
N GLU A 233 -0.44 -17.43 -12.33
CA GLU A 233 -1.24 -16.33 -12.87
C GLU A 233 -0.34 -15.24 -13.48
N MET A 234 0.66 -14.77 -12.73
CA MET A 234 1.58 -13.75 -13.21
C MET A 234 2.43 -14.19 -14.39
N ALA A 235 2.79 -15.46 -14.46
CA ALA A 235 3.54 -16.04 -15.59
C ALA A 235 2.77 -16.01 -16.92
N GLN A 236 1.44 -15.90 -16.89
CA GLN A 236 0.62 -15.79 -18.11
C GLN A 236 0.60 -14.37 -18.68
N VAL A 237 0.88 -13.36 -17.86
CA VAL A 237 0.75 -11.94 -18.25
C VAL A 237 2.09 -11.20 -18.24
N THR A 238 3.16 -11.83 -17.78
CA THR A 238 4.53 -11.30 -17.75
C THR A 238 5.48 -12.22 -18.51
N ASN A 239 6.68 -11.70 -18.83
CA ASN A 239 7.75 -12.47 -19.47
C ASN A 239 7.24 -13.28 -20.67
N LEU A 240 6.50 -12.63 -21.56
CA LEU A 240 5.85 -13.28 -22.71
C LEU A 240 6.86 -13.94 -23.67
N ASN A 241 8.12 -13.47 -23.67
CA ASN A 241 9.22 -14.05 -24.44
C ASN A 241 9.87 -15.27 -23.76
N LYS A 242 9.40 -15.62 -22.54
CA LYS A 242 9.92 -16.73 -21.74
C LYS A 242 11.44 -16.67 -21.52
N GLU A 243 11.96 -15.46 -21.23
CA GLU A 243 13.35 -15.31 -20.83
C GLU A 243 13.59 -16.13 -19.54
N THR A 244 14.70 -16.86 -19.52
CA THR A 244 15.08 -17.77 -18.42
C THR A 244 16.39 -17.32 -17.77
N GLY A 245 16.69 -17.86 -16.60
CA GLY A 245 17.94 -17.57 -15.89
C GLY A 245 17.69 -16.89 -14.55
N LYS A 246 18.78 -16.49 -13.91
CA LYS A 246 18.78 -15.73 -12.65
C LYS A 246 18.57 -14.24 -12.91
N LEU A 247 18.42 -13.45 -11.85
CA LEU A 247 18.33 -11.99 -11.95
C LEU A 247 19.47 -11.40 -12.81
N ALA A 248 20.70 -11.85 -12.61
CA ALA A 248 21.87 -11.39 -13.37
C ALA A 248 21.78 -11.64 -14.88
N ASP A 249 21.00 -12.63 -15.30
CA ASP A 249 20.83 -12.96 -16.72
C ASP A 249 19.77 -12.07 -17.35
N VAL A 250 18.61 -11.95 -16.71
CA VAL A 250 17.45 -11.24 -17.27
C VAL A 250 17.51 -9.73 -17.12
N ILE A 251 18.33 -9.21 -16.18
CA ILE A 251 18.48 -7.77 -15.97
C ILE A 251 19.26 -7.07 -17.09
N ARG A 252 20.00 -7.83 -17.89
CA ARG A 252 20.77 -7.28 -19.02
C ARG A 252 19.86 -6.52 -19.98
N GLY A 253 20.24 -5.29 -20.28
CA GLY A 253 19.46 -4.41 -21.14
C GLY A 253 18.11 -3.98 -20.56
N ALA A 254 17.84 -4.22 -19.27
CA ALA A 254 16.65 -3.69 -18.63
C ALA A 254 16.79 -2.18 -18.37
N ASP A 255 15.72 -1.44 -18.60
CA ASP A 255 15.63 0.00 -18.33
C ASP A 255 15.31 0.29 -16.87
N VAL A 256 14.52 -0.59 -16.24
CA VAL A 256 14.01 -0.40 -14.89
C VAL A 256 14.23 -1.67 -14.07
N PHE A 257 14.76 -1.49 -12.87
CA PHE A 257 14.77 -2.50 -11.81
C PHE A 257 13.85 -2.08 -10.68
N ILE A 258 13.00 -2.99 -10.21
CA ILE A 258 12.16 -2.80 -9.02
C ILE A 258 12.44 -3.94 -8.04
N GLY A 259 13.08 -3.62 -6.94
CA GLY A 259 13.40 -4.56 -5.85
C GLY A 259 12.39 -4.43 -4.70
N VAL A 260 11.76 -5.56 -4.37
CA VAL A 260 10.89 -5.74 -3.19
C VAL A 260 11.15 -7.13 -2.60
N SER A 261 12.42 -7.44 -2.38
CA SER A 261 12.87 -8.79 -2.04
C SER A 261 13.78 -8.82 -0.80
N ALA A 262 15.08 -8.86 -1.02
CA ALA A 262 16.07 -9.03 0.04
C ALA A 262 17.30 -8.14 -0.18
N PRO A 263 17.97 -7.76 0.91
CA PRO A 263 19.21 -6.96 0.83
C PRO A 263 20.25 -7.55 -0.11
N GLY A 264 20.94 -6.67 -0.85
CA GLY A 264 22.12 -7.04 -1.64
C GLY A 264 21.85 -7.96 -2.84
N THR A 265 20.60 -8.07 -3.30
CA THR A 265 20.25 -8.91 -4.46
C THR A 265 20.66 -8.29 -5.79
N LEU A 266 20.82 -6.97 -5.86
CA LEU A 266 21.33 -6.25 -7.02
C LEU A 266 22.78 -5.78 -6.74
N THR A 267 23.67 -6.00 -7.70
CA THR A 267 25.08 -5.58 -7.58
C THR A 267 25.42 -4.48 -8.59
N THR A 268 26.48 -3.71 -8.30
CA THR A 268 27.00 -2.68 -9.22
C THR A 268 27.29 -3.26 -10.62
N ASP A 269 27.84 -4.48 -10.70
CA ASP A 269 28.13 -5.11 -12.00
C ASP A 269 26.87 -5.52 -12.76
N MET A 270 25.80 -5.91 -12.07
CA MET A 270 24.50 -6.11 -12.72
C MET A 270 23.97 -4.79 -13.27
N VAL A 271 24.03 -3.68 -12.52
CA VAL A 271 23.60 -2.36 -12.97
C VAL A 271 24.36 -1.94 -14.24
N LYS A 272 25.67 -2.17 -14.33
CA LYS A 272 26.47 -1.89 -15.54
C LYS A 272 25.98 -2.63 -16.79
N THR A 273 25.23 -3.72 -16.63
CA THR A 273 24.67 -4.49 -17.78
C THR A 273 23.28 -4.03 -18.18
N MET A 274 22.66 -3.14 -17.43
CA MET A 274 21.36 -2.56 -17.77
C MET A 274 21.46 -1.61 -18.97
N ALA A 275 20.32 -1.17 -19.45
CA ALA A 275 20.25 -0.15 -20.50
C ALA A 275 20.84 1.20 -19.99
N PRO A 276 21.33 2.08 -20.88
CA PRO A 276 21.70 3.44 -20.49
C PRO A 276 20.56 4.15 -19.75
N ASP A 277 20.91 5.06 -18.85
CA ASP A 277 19.97 5.81 -18.01
C ASP A 277 18.99 4.89 -17.25
N ALA A 278 19.53 3.86 -16.62
CA ALA A 278 18.75 2.91 -15.85
C ALA A 278 18.07 3.55 -14.63
N ILE A 279 16.85 3.10 -14.36
CA ILE A 279 16.05 3.48 -13.19
C ILE A 279 16.08 2.33 -12.18
N ILE A 280 16.42 2.63 -10.92
CA ILE A 280 16.56 1.63 -9.86
C ILE A 280 15.65 1.99 -8.68
N PHE A 281 14.66 1.15 -8.40
CA PHE A 281 13.83 1.23 -7.19
C PHE A 281 14.20 0.05 -6.28
N ALA A 282 15.01 0.31 -5.24
CA ALA A 282 15.48 -0.68 -4.28
C ALA A 282 14.73 -0.52 -2.96
N CYS A 283 13.56 -1.15 -2.86
CA CYS A 283 12.56 -0.86 -1.83
C CYS A 283 12.62 -1.78 -0.60
N ALA A 284 13.54 -2.76 -0.55
CA ALA A 284 13.68 -3.62 0.63
C ALA A 284 14.08 -2.80 1.87
N ASN A 285 13.47 -3.13 2.99
CA ASN A 285 13.69 -2.48 4.28
C ASN A 285 14.12 -3.51 5.35
N PRO A 286 15.03 -3.16 6.29
CA PRO A 286 15.70 -1.86 6.46
C PRO A 286 16.91 -1.65 5.53
N THR A 287 17.38 -2.69 4.84
CA THR A 287 18.54 -2.65 3.93
C THR A 287 18.04 -2.87 2.51
N PRO A 288 18.37 -1.95 1.55
CA PRO A 288 17.91 -2.06 0.17
C PRO A 288 18.62 -3.19 -0.60
N GLU A 289 18.08 -3.55 -1.76
CA GLU A 289 18.70 -4.51 -2.70
C GLU A 289 20.06 -4.05 -3.20
N ILE A 290 20.26 -2.74 -3.32
CA ILE A 290 21.53 -2.07 -3.60
C ILE A 290 21.50 -0.70 -2.93
N PHE A 291 22.64 -0.24 -2.42
CA PHE A 291 22.73 1.13 -1.92
C PHE A 291 22.86 2.15 -3.07
N PRO A 292 22.33 3.39 -2.89
CA PRO A 292 22.35 4.39 -3.95
C PRO A 292 23.74 4.70 -4.54
N ASP A 293 24.79 4.74 -3.71
CA ASP A 293 26.13 5.00 -4.19
C ASP A 293 26.66 3.89 -5.10
N ASP A 294 26.35 2.62 -4.77
CA ASP A 294 26.71 1.46 -5.58
C ASP A 294 25.93 1.43 -6.88
N ALA A 295 24.64 1.80 -6.86
CA ALA A 295 23.82 1.90 -8.04
C ALA A 295 24.29 3.03 -8.98
N LYS A 296 24.65 4.19 -8.44
CA LYS A 296 25.27 5.30 -9.20
C LYS A 296 26.60 4.88 -9.83
N ALA A 297 27.45 4.16 -9.08
CA ALA A 297 28.70 3.62 -9.60
C ALA A 297 28.49 2.61 -10.74
N GLY A 298 27.33 1.96 -10.78
CA GLY A 298 26.90 1.08 -11.88
C GLY A 298 26.34 1.82 -13.10
N GLY A 299 26.08 3.13 -13.01
CA GLY A 299 25.53 3.95 -14.09
C GLY A 299 24.02 4.19 -14.02
N ALA A 300 23.38 3.95 -12.88
CA ALA A 300 21.97 4.30 -12.69
C ALA A 300 21.77 5.82 -12.74
N ALA A 301 20.75 6.26 -13.48
CA ALA A 301 20.40 7.67 -13.62
C ALA A 301 19.42 8.15 -12.55
N VAL A 302 18.43 7.32 -12.20
CA VAL A 302 17.44 7.64 -11.15
C VAL A 302 17.40 6.49 -10.15
N ILE A 303 17.45 6.84 -8.86
CA ILE A 303 17.44 5.86 -7.79
C ILE A 303 16.41 6.25 -6.74
N ALA A 304 15.61 5.28 -6.32
CA ALA A 304 14.66 5.41 -5.22
C ALA A 304 14.84 4.23 -4.24
N THR A 305 14.57 4.47 -2.96
CA THR A 305 14.63 3.43 -1.91
C THR A 305 13.45 3.54 -0.96
N GLY A 306 13.23 2.51 -0.13
CA GLY A 306 12.27 2.60 0.97
C GLY A 306 12.74 3.44 2.16
N ARG A 307 13.98 3.91 2.17
CA ARG A 307 14.62 4.59 3.31
C ARG A 307 14.41 6.11 3.25
N SER A 308 14.18 6.69 4.42
CA SER A 308 13.97 8.16 4.58
C SER A 308 15.25 8.98 4.58
N ASP A 309 16.42 8.34 4.65
CA ASP A 309 17.73 9.00 4.68
C ASP A 309 18.35 9.16 3.27
N TYR A 310 17.62 8.76 2.22
CA TYR A 310 18.00 8.94 0.82
C TYR A 310 16.90 9.72 0.05
N PRO A 311 17.25 10.35 -1.07
CA PRO A 311 16.28 10.94 -1.99
C PRO A 311 15.25 9.91 -2.50
N ASN A 312 14.11 10.39 -2.98
CA ASN A 312 13.09 9.56 -3.62
C ASN A 312 12.60 8.41 -2.74
N GLN A 313 12.19 8.71 -1.50
CA GLN A 313 11.67 7.68 -0.62
C GLN A 313 10.36 7.09 -1.16
N ILE A 314 10.36 5.80 -1.48
CA ILE A 314 9.16 5.04 -1.80
C ILE A 314 8.51 4.61 -0.47
N ASN A 315 7.47 5.35 -0.08
CA ASN A 315 6.78 5.14 1.19
C ASN A 315 5.27 5.24 0.99
N ASN A 316 4.56 4.15 1.29
CA ASN A 316 3.11 4.05 1.12
C ASN A 316 2.30 5.03 1.98
N VAL A 317 2.91 5.71 2.97
CA VAL A 317 2.29 6.82 3.71
C VAL A 317 1.80 7.97 2.79
N LEU A 318 2.39 8.11 1.62
CA LEU A 318 1.94 9.08 0.61
C LEU A 318 0.64 8.64 -0.09
N ALA A 319 0.29 7.35 -0.06
CA ALA A 319 -0.83 6.80 -0.80
C ALA A 319 -2.05 6.50 0.08
N PHE A 320 -1.94 5.56 1.04
CA PHE A 320 -3.09 4.98 1.71
C PHE A 320 -3.97 5.98 2.47
N PRO A 321 -3.44 7.01 3.18
CA PRO A 321 -4.31 7.91 3.93
C PRO A 321 -5.23 8.72 3.02
N GLY A 322 -4.68 9.22 1.92
CA GLY A 322 -5.44 9.95 0.89
C GLY A 322 -6.42 9.06 0.14
N ILE A 323 -6.04 7.81 -0.16
CA ILE A 323 -6.91 6.83 -0.81
C ILE A 323 -8.15 6.56 0.04
N PHE A 324 -7.97 6.26 1.34
CA PHE A 324 -9.10 6.04 2.24
C PHE A 324 -9.92 7.31 2.46
N ARG A 325 -9.29 8.49 2.56
CA ARG A 325 -10.01 9.76 2.65
C ARG A 325 -10.92 9.96 1.45
N GLY A 326 -10.41 9.81 0.24
CA GLY A 326 -11.20 9.94 -0.98
C GLY A 326 -12.31 8.90 -1.10
N ALA A 327 -12.04 7.64 -0.72
CA ALA A 327 -13.05 6.59 -0.71
C ALA A 327 -14.18 6.87 0.30
N PHE A 328 -13.83 7.36 1.50
CA PHE A 328 -14.81 7.70 2.53
C PHE A 328 -15.64 8.93 2.19
N ASP A 329 -15.04 9.94 1.57
CA ASP A 329 -15.74 11.17 1.15
C ASP A 329 -16.89 10.91 0.18
N VAL A 330 -16.81 9.84 -0.58
CA VAL A 330 -17.86 9.45 -1.54
C VAL A 330 -18.58 8.16 -1.12
N ARG A 331 -18.30 7.66 0.07
CA ARG A 331 -18.88 6.43 0.59
C ARG A 331 -18.72 5.26 -0.40
N ALA A 332 -17.50 5.12 -0.94
CA ALA A 332 -17.21 4.11 -1.96
C ALA A 332 -17.45 2.69 -1.45
N SER A 333 -17.94 1.82 -2.32
CA SER A 333 -18.11 0.38 -2.01
C SER A 333 -16.85 -0.44 -2.18
N ASP A 334 -15.89 0.06 -2.96
CA ASP A 334 -14.59 -0.57 -3.23
C ASP A 334 -13.52 0.50 -3.44
N ILE A 335 -12.26 0.10 -3.33
CA ILE A 335 -11.09 0.79 -3.87
C ILE A 335 -10.60 -0.03 -5.06
N ASN A 336 -11.00 0.37 -6.27
CA ASN A 336 -10.74 -0.34 -7.50
C ASN A 336 -9.45 0.11 -8.21
N GLU A 337 -9.15 -0.48 -9.38
CA GLU A 337 -7.93 -0.18 -10.15
C GLU A 337 -7.91 1.28 -10.63
N GLU A 338 -9.05 1.81 -11.07
CA GLU A 338 -9.17 3.19 -11.55
C GLU A 338 -8.84 4.20 -10.45
N MET A 339 -9.25 3.93 -9.22
CA MET A 339 -8.95 4.77 -8.06
C MET A 339 -7.45 4.70 -7.70
N LYS A 340 -6.83 3.53 -7.78
CA LYS A 340 -5.38 3.36 -7.55
C LYS A 340 -4.55 4.04 -8.63
N MET A 341 -4.95 3.94 -9.88
CA MET A 341 -4.32 4.66 -10.99
C MET A 341 -4.42 6.17 -10.84
N ALA A 342 -5.61 6.67 -10.45
CA ALA A 342 -5.82 8.09 -10.19
C ALA A 342 -4.96 8.60 -9.03
N ALA A 343 -4.81 7.83 -7.96
CA ALA A 343 -3.93 8.15 -6.84
C ALA A 343 -2.46 8.25 -7.27
N ALA A 344 -1.98 7.29 -8.07
CA ALA A 344 -0.61 7.31 -8.59
C ALA A 344 -0.35 8.52 -9.49
N GLN A 345 -1.29 8.84 -10.38
CA GLN A 345 -1.18 10.01 -11.26
C GLN A 345 -1.18 11.31 -10.46
N ALA A 346 -2.09 11.45 -9.48
CA ALA A 346 -2.14 12.64 -8.63
C ALA A 346 -0.85 12.86 -7.83
N LEU A 347 -0.23 11.78 -7.33
CA LEU A 347 1.07 11.85 -6.68
C LEU A 347 2.18 12.28 -7.63
N ALA A 348 2.20 11.74 -8.84
CA ALA A 348 3.19 12.11 -9.85
C ALA A 348 3.06 13.58 -10.25
N ASP A 349 1.84 14.08 -10.43
CA ASP A 349 1.55 15.45 -10.88
C ASP A 349 1.84 16.52 -9.82
N LEU A 350 2.02 16.12 -8.55
CA LEU A 350 2.45 17.05 -7.48
C LEU A 350 3.90 17.51 -7.63
N VAL A 351 4.72 16.77 -8.35
CA VAL A 351 6.08 17.19 -8.71
C VAL A 351 5.99 17.92 -10.04
N SER A 352 6.14 19.24 -10.00
CA SER A 352 6.11 20.07 -11.22
C SER A 352 7.33 19.79 -12.11
N ASP A 353 7.21 20.06 -13.40
CA ASP A 353 8.31 19.87 -14.36
C ASP A 353 9.57 20.66 -13.98
N ASP A 354 9.42 21.81 -13.31
CA ASP A 354 10.53 22.65 -12.82
C ASP A 354 11.25 22.04 -11.61
N GLU A 355 10.56 21.24 -10.79
CA GLU A 355 11.11 20.55 -9.61
C GLU A 355 11.66 19.18 -9.98
N LEU A 356 11.20 18.60 -11.08
CA LEU A 356 11.50 17.23 -11.48
C LEU A 356 12.99 17.03 -11.76
N SER A 357 13.60 16.08 -11.07
CA SER A 357 15.02 15.75 -11.20
C SER A 357 15.30 14.30 -10.82
N ALA A 358 16.51 13.82 -11.05
CA ALA A 358 16.92 12.47 -10.67
C ALA A 358 16.78 12.21 -9.14
N ASP A 359 16.89 13.25 -8.33
CA ASP A 359 16.80 13.18 -6.88
C ASP A 359 15.44 13.65 -6.33
N TYR A 360 14.48 14.02 -7.20
CA TYR A 360 13.12 14.43 -6.80
C TYR A 360 12.06 13.99 -7.82
N ILE A 361 11.63 12.74 -7.73
CA ILE A 361 10.60 12.12 -8.60
C ILE A 361 9.27 11.90 -7.87
N ILE A 362 9.24 12.07 -6.55
CA ILE A 362 8.09 11.84 -5.68
C ILE A 362 8.06 12.90 -4.59
N PRO A 363 6.89 13.42 -4.18
CA PRO A 363 6.81 14.41 -3.12
C PRO A 363 7.31 13.86 -1.78
N ALA A 364 7.78 14.75 -0.90
CA ALA A 364 8.21 14.38 0.44
C ALA A 364 7.01 13.92 1.30
N ALA A 365 7.25 13.01 2.26
CA ALA A 365 6.21 12.42 3.09
C ALA A 365 5.35 13.45 3.87
N PHE A 366 5.92 14.62 4.21
CA PHE A 366 5.23 15.69 4.94
C PHE A 366 4.72 16.82 4.04
N ASP A 367 4.71 16.64 2.74
CA ASP A 367 4.09 17.61 1.83
C ASP A 367 2.57 17.64 2.04
N LYS A 368 2.07 18.76 2.53
CA LYS A 368 0.65 18.95 2.87
C LYS A 368 -0.29 18.87 1.66
N ARG A 369 0.24 18.95 0.44
CA ARG A 369 -0.54 18.84 -0.80
C ARG A 369 -0.96 17.40 -1.08
N VAL A 370 -0.20 16.41 -0.59
CA VAL A 370 -0.36 14.99 -0.92
C VAL A 370 -1.74 14.46 -0.53
N GLY A 371 -2.10 14.55 0.74
CA GLY A 371 -3.37 14.01 1.24
C GLY A 371 -4.59 14.52 0.46
N PRO A 372 -4.79 15.85 0.34
CA PRO A 372 -5.89 16.41 -0.42
C PRO A 372 -5.90 16.04 -1.91
N ALA A 373 -4.76 16.08 -2.59
CA ALA A 373 -4.68 15.76 -4.01
C ALA A 373 -5.04 14.30 -4.29
N VAL A 374 -4.50 13.37 -3.51
CA VAL A 374 -4.83 11.94 -3.63
C VAL A 374 -6.30 11.69 -3.33
N ALA A 375 -6.83 12.28 -2.24
CA ALA A 375 -8.24 12.12 -1.86
C ALA A 375 -9.19 12.61 -2.95
N GLN A 376 -8.93 13.78 -3.52
CA GLN A 376 -9.74 14.33 -4.61
C GLN A 376 -9.73 13.41 -5.83
N ALA A 377 -8.55 12.99 -6.29
CA ALA A 377 -8.41 12.14 -7.47
C ALA A 377 -9.11 10.78 -7.29
N VAL A 378 -8.98 10.19 -6.10
CA VAL A 378 -9.63 8.93 -5.75
C VAL A 378 -11.14 9.07 -5.71
N ALA A 379 -11.68 10.14 -5.11
CA ALA A 379 -13.11 10.41 -5.05
C ALA A 379 -13.71 10.60 -6.47
N GLU A 380 -13.02 11.34 -7.34
CA GLU A 380 -13.42 11.52 -8.73
C GLU A 380 -13.41 10.21 -9.51
N ALA A 381 -12.37 9.39 -9.33
CA ALA A 381 -12.29 8.07 -9.97
C ALA A 381 -13.38 7.12 -9.47
N ALA A 382 -13.69 7.15 -8.16
CA ALA A 382 -14.78 6.37 -7.60
C ALA A 382 -16.15 6.73 -8.20
N ARG A 383 -16.41 8.03 -8.42
CA ARG A 383 -17.63 8.49 -9.10
C ARG A 383 -17.68 8.03 -10.55
N LYS A 384 -16.57 8.18 -11.28
CA LYS A 384 -16.46 7.78 -12.70
C LYS A 384 -16.63 6.27 -12.90
N SER A 385 -16.09 5.46 -12.00
CA SER A 385 -16.18 3.99 -12.08
C SER A 385 -17.45 3.42 -11.44
N GLY A 386 -18.32 4.27 -10.88
CA GLY A 386 -19.63 3.86 -10.36
C GLY A 386 -19.62 3.17 -9.01
N VAL A 387 -18.50 3.25 -8.25
CA VAL A 387 -18.42 2.67 -6.90
C VAL A 387 -18.74 3.68 -5.80
N ALA A 388 -18.86 4.97 -6.11
CA ALA A 388 -19.32 6.00 -5.18
C ALA A 388 -20.82 5.86 -4.90
N ARG A 389 -21.22 6.15 -3.65
CA ARG A 389 -22.62 6.11 -3.20
C ARG A 389 -23.21 7.48 -2.90
N ILE A 390 -22.34 8.51 -2.85
CA ILE A 390 -22.75 9.91 -2.68
C ILE A 390 -21.87 10.84 -3.52
#